data_401f814c7640ecb4c8c54101577fb93b
#
_entry.id   401f814c7640ecb4c8c54101577fb93b
#
_cell.length_a   1.000
_cell.length_b   1.000
_cell.length_c   1.000
_cell.angle_alpha   90.00
_cell.angle_beta   90.00
_cell.angle_gamma   90.00
#
_symmetry.space_group_name_H-M   'P 1'
#
loop_
_entity.id
_entity.type
_entity.pdbx_description
1 polymer ?
#
loop_
_entity_poly.entity_id
_entity_poly.type
_entity_poly.pdbx_seq_one_letter_code
_entity_poly.pdbx_strand_id
1 'polypeptide(L)'
;MIGAKSHKRSASTVAVFALAVGQFLVGLDLSVMSVALPSIQAEFDVGMMQLQWAMMSYMVAGAALAVPLGALGDNLGRRRLYLFGTAAFVIGSAISALAPDIGVLILGRAVQGVGSGAMGTLALAMLVAMVAQADIPKLIGMWTAVVSGAAALGPLIGGGLVTAFGWRWVFGINVILMALVIPLVLKEVPSDSQADRKNKPVDIFGAALLTVAMILIATGMSFLENYQFTDPVVWLPVALGLLAVGILATQQRRSKNPLTDWAAIRVAPIPATLTIMVILGMVLFGAMLQLMLLTQNVLGFTPLIAGVVSFGTSLMLVVFSPISPKVMAKIGLGPTTSIGLFLTAGGLFGLATITVSTTPPEIMAWMALMGAGLGFGMPAVSAGAMGAVPRESLGAISGFIAMIASLSAVLGISVLGAISAIQVTHEWEATSSQVQNADSLTSQVISGAIPQIKKSEGEQTAVLAGQAYLDGVTGALRIAGVGIVLAGAISVPLLGLRGRVRKTDEALTLADPPEYS
;
A
#
# COMPACT_ATOMS: atom_id res chain seq x y z
N MET A 1 45.82 -22.35 -16.53
CA MET A 1 45.17 -21.04 -16.59
C MET A 1 44.21 -21.03 -17.76
N ILE A 2 42.95 -21.37 -17.53
CA ILE A 2 41.90 -21.20 -18.54
C ILE A 2 40.84 -20.36 -17.83
N GLY A 3 40.81 -19.04 -18.15
CA GLY A 3 39.86 -18.12 -17.62
C GLY A 3 38.45 -18.43 -18.12
N ALA A 4 37.62 -18.94 -17.25
CA ALA A 4 36.18 -19.02 -17.47
C ALA A 4 35.64 -17.58 -17.56
N LYS A 5 35.55 -17.02 -18.77
CA LYS A 5 34.76 -15.83 -19.07
C LYS A 5 33.31 -16.18 -18.78
N SER A 6 32.84 -15.80 -17.58
CA SER A 6 31.42 -15.75 -17.27
C SER A 6 30.78 -14.81 -18.31
N HIS A 7 30.19 -15.39 -19.37
CA HIS A 7 29.28 -14.65 -20.24
C HIS A 7 28.03 -14.32 -19.40
N LYS A 8 28.03 -13.17 -18.71
CA LYS A 8 26.81 -12.55 -18.27
C LYS A 8 25.98 -12.26 -19.53
N ARG A 9 25.04 -13.14 -19.86
CA ARG A 9 24.03 -12.86 -20.88
C ARG A 9 23.38 -11.54 -20.48
N SER A 10 23.45 -10.53 -21.34
CA SER A 10 22.69 -9.30 -21.15
C SER A 10 21.21 -9.68 -21.02
N ALA A 11 20.51 -9.05 -20.10
CA ALA A 11 19.09 -9.29 -19.93
C ALA A 11 18.40 -9.13 -21.29
N SER A 12 17.69 -10.17 -21.74
CA SER A 12 16.82 -10.05 -22.91
C SER A 12 15.81 -8.94 -22.63
N THR A 13 15.61 -8.02 -23.56
CA THR A 13 14.58 -6.97 -23.46
C THR A 13 13.22 -7.58 -23.16
N VAL A 14 12.96 -8.79 -23.67
CA VAL A 14 11.73 -9.54 -23.43
C VAL A 14 11.63 -10.02 -21.98
N ALA A 15 12.75 -10.47 -21.37
CA ALA A 15 12.76 -10.85 -19.95
C ALA A 15 12.45 -9.65 -19.05
N VAL A 16 13.07 -8.50 -19.32
CA VAL A 16 12.80 -7.24 -18.60
C VAL A 16 11.32 -6.85 -18.73
N PHE A 17 10.79 -6.90 -19.95
CA PHE A 17 9.40 -6.59 -20.24
C PHE A 17 8.43 -7.55 -19.50
N ALA A 18 8.66 -8.85 -19.55
CA ALA A 18 7.81 -9.83 -18.89
C ALA A 18 7.74 -9.62 -17.37
N LEU A 19 8.89 -9.39 -16.72
CA LEU A 19 8.95 -9.12 -15.28
C LEU A 19 8.32 -7.76 -14.93
N ALA A 20 8.51 -6.75 -15.80
CA ALA A 20 7.90 -5.43 -15.62
C ALA A 20 6.36 -5.48 -15.75
N VAL A 21 5.81 -6.23 -16.71
CA VAL A 21 4.35 -6.44 -16.84
C VAL A 21 3.80 -7.17 -15.63
N GLY A 22 4.49 -8.21 -15.13
CA GLY A 22 4.09 -8.89 -13.90
C GLY A 22 4.00 -7.93 -12.71
N GLN A 23 5.00 -7.07 -12.53
CA GLN A 23 5.00 -6.07 -11.47
C GLN A 23 3.94 -4.98 -11.68
N PHE A 24 3.73 -4.56 -12.93
CA PHE A 24 2.66 -3.63 -13.27
C PHE A 24 1.30 -4.17 -12.84
N LEU A 25 1.01 -5.44 -13.12
CA LEU A 25 -0.26 -6.07 -12.72
C LEU A 25 -0.43 -6.18 -11.22
N VAL A 26 0.64 -6.49 -10.47
CA VAL A 26 0.63 -6.47 -9.00
C VAL A 26 0.28 -5.09 -8.45
N GLY A 27 0.88 -4.03 -9.01
CA GLY A 27 0.59 -2.65 -8.60
C GLY A 27 -0.78 -2.15 -9.06
N LEU A 28 -1.20 -2.55 -10.28
CA LEU A 28 -2.50 -2.22 -10.84
C LEU A 28 -3.63 -2.80 -9.99
N ASP A 29 -3.54 -4.08 -9.64
CA ASP A 29 -4.55 -4.82 -8.87
C ASP A 29 -4.84 -4.16 -7.52
N LEU A 30 -3.82 -3.61 -6.88
CA LEU A 30 -3.95 -2.90 -5.61
C LEU A 30 -4.82 -1.63 -5.74
N SER A 31 -4.65 -0.88 -6.81
CA SER A 31 -5.34 0.40 -7.01
C SER A 31 -6.70 0.26 -7.70
N VAL A 32 -6.87 -0.71 -8.58
CA VAL A 32 -8.15 -0.99 -9.27
C VAL A 32 -9.22 -1.47 -8.30
N MET A 33 -8.82 -2.23 -7.26
CA MET A 33 -9.74 -2.79 -6.27
C MET A 33 -10.59 -1.72 -5.58
N SER A 34 -10.02 -0.54 -5.27
CA SER A 34 -10.76 0.54 -4.60
C SER A 34 -11.96 1.01 -5.41
N VAL A 35 -11.84 1.06 -6.75
CA VAL A 35 -12.94 1.48 -7.64
C VAL A 35 -14.02 0.41 -7.75
N ALA A 36 -13.66 -0.87 -7.58
CA ALA A 36 -14.59 -2.00 -7.65
C ALA A 36 -15.44 -2.18 -6.38
N LEU A 37 -14.98 -1.67 -5.23
CA LEU A 37 -15.62 -1.91 -3.93
C LEU A 37 -17.10 -1.57 -3.86
N PRO A 38 -17.59 -0.41 -4.36
CA PRO A 38 -19.01 -0.10 -4.31
C PRO A 38 -19.87 -1.09 -5.11
N SER A 39 -19.36 -1.58 -6.25
CA SER A 39 -20.04 -2.59 -7.05
C SER A 39 -20.07 -3.96 -6.36
N ILE A 40 -19.00 -4.32 -5.65
CA ILE A 40 -18.92 -5.53 -4.82
C ILE A 40 -19.88 -5.42 -3.64
N GLN A 41 -19.93 -4.27 -2.97
CA GLN A 41 -20.86 -3.99 -1.89
C GLN A 41 -22.30 -4.16 -2.33
N ALA A 42 -22.65 -3.57 -3.48
CA ALA A 42 -24.01 -3.61 -4.01
C ALA A 42 -24.46 -5.02 -4.42
N GLU A 43 -23.52 -5.87 -4.88
CA GLU A 43 -23.83 -7.23 -5.32
C GLU A 43 -23.94 -8.21 -4.14
N PHE A 44 -23.04 -8.12 -3.15
CA PHE A 44 -23.01 -9.06 -2.02
C PHE A 44 -23.77 -8.56 -0.80
N ASP A 45 -24.24 -7.32 -0.78
CA ASP A 45 -24.96 -6.69 0.33
C ASP A 45 -24.20 -6.79 1.66
N VAL A 46 -22.95 -6.28 1.66
CA VAL A 46 -22.01 -6.44 2.78
C VAL A 46 -21.65 -5.10 3.43
N GLY A 47 -21.31 -5.17 4.73
CA GLY A 47 -20.88 -4.01 5.51
C GLY A 47 -19.40 -3.61 5.27
N MET A 48 -19.00 -2.54 5.96
CA MET A 48 -17.65 -1.94 5.81
C MET A 48 -16.53 -2.92 6.18
N MET A 49 -16.71 -3.72 7.23
CA MET A 49 -15.70 -4.67 7.69
C MET A 49 -15.31 -5.68 6.59
N GLN A 50 -16.30 -6.24 5.89
CA GLN A 50 -16.05 -7.19 4.81
C GLN A 50 -15.36 -6.51 3.61
N LEU A 51 -15.75 -5.25 3.29
CA LEU A 51 -15.10 -4.47 2.24
C LEU A 51 -13.64 -4.16 2.58
N GLN A 52 -13.38 -3.79 3.82
CA GLN A 52 -12.00 -3.59 4.31
C GLN A 52 -11.18 -4.87 4.16
N TRP A 53 -11.72 -6.04 4.58
CA TRP A 53 -11.03 -7.32 4.43
C TRP A 53 -10.82 -7.74 2.97
N ALA A 54 -11.72 -7.39 2.05
CA ALA A 54 -11.51 -7.62 0.62
C ALA A 54 -10.29 -6.86 0.07
N MET A 55 -9.95 -5.70 0.65
CA MET A 55 -8.70 -4.98 0.33
C MET A 55 -7.50 -5.49 1.15
N MET A 56 -7.66 -5.56 2.47
CA MET A 56 -6.54 -5.81 3.39
C MET A 56 -5.97 -7.21 3.29
N SER A 57 -6.78 -8.24 2.99
CA SER A 57 -6.31 -9.63 2.89
C SER A 57 -5.17 -9.81 1.88
N TYR A 58 -5.25 -9.12 0.73
CA TYR A 58 -4.18 -9.07 -0.25
C TYR A 58 -2.90 -8.42 0.30
N MET A 59 -3.06 -7.26 0.95
CA MET A 59 -1.93 -6.49 1.49
C MET A 59 -1.24 -7.22 2.64
N VAL A 60 -2.03 -7.78 3.56
CA VAL A 60 -1.51 -8.55 4.71
C VAL A 60 -0.73 -9.77 4.24
N ALA A 61 -1.31 -10.58 3.35
CA ALA A 61 -0.66 -11.77 2.83
C ALA A 61 0.62 -11.44 2.04
N GLY A 62 0.56 -10.40 1.20
CA GLY A 62 1.70 -9.94 0.41
C GLY A 62 2.84 -9.42 1.28
N ALA A 63 2.54 -8.55 2.24
CA ALA A 63 3.54 -7.96 3.13
C ALA A 63 4.21 -9.00 4.04
N ALA A 64 3.41 -9.85 4.66
CA ALA A 64 3.90 -10.85 5.60
C ALA A 64 4.83 -11.88 4.95
N LEU A 65 4.56 -12.23 3.69
CA LEU A 65 5.30 -13.26 2.97
C LEU A 65 6.37 -12.72 2.02
N ALA A 66 6.43 -11.41 1.75
CA ALA A 66 7.40 -10.81 0.83
C ALA A 66 8.85 -11.15 1.23
N VAL A 67 9.23 -10.94 2.49
CA VAL A 67 10.59 -11.19 2.97
C VAL A 67 10.91 -12.69 3.02
N PRO A 68 10.07 -13.56 3.62
CA PRO A 68 10.31 -15.00 3.61
C PRO A 68 10.38 -15.60 2.20
N LEU A 69 9.50 -15.20 1.29
CA LEU A 69 9.50 -15.68 -0.09
C LEU A 69 10.72 -15.18 -0.88
N GLY A 70 11.19 -13.95 -0.58
CA GLY A 70 12.46 -13.45 -1.12
C GLY A 70 13.64 -14.31 -0.69
N ALA A 71 13.78 -14.59 0.61
CA ALA A 71 14.83 -15.43 1.17
C ALA A 71 14.73 -16.91 0.69
N LEU A 72 13.50 -17.42 0.57
CA LEU A 72 13.25 -18.76 0.03
C LEU A 72 13.65 -18.84 -1.46
N GLY A 73 13.47 -17.75 -2.21
CA GLY A 73 13.91 -17.63 -3.60
C GLY A 73 15.42 -17.72 -3.76
N ASP A 74 16.19 -17.16 -2.82
CA ASP A 74 17.65 -17.30 -2.80
C ASP A 74 18.09 -18.75 -2.55
N ASN A 75 17.28 -19.55 -1.84
CA ASN A 75 17.59 -20.96 -1.54
C ASN A 75 17.10 -21.94 -2.63
N LEU A 76 15.86 -21.80 -3.07
CA LEU A 76 15.20 -22.75 -3.99
C LEU A 76 15.36 -22.36 -5.47
N GLY A 77 15.77 -21.13 -5.74
CA GLY A 77 15.86 -20.52 -7.06
C GLY A 77 14.79 -19.47 -7.29
N ARG A 78 15.21 -18.24 -7.61
CA ARG A 78 14.36 -17.06 -7.75
C ARG A 78 13.31 -17.23 -8.83
N ARG A 79 13.69 -17.76 -10.00
CA ARG A 79 12.78 -18.00 -11.12
C ARG A 79 11.68 -19.00 -10.77
N ARG A 80 12.01 -20.11 -10.09
CA ARG A 80 11.03 -21.12 -9.69
C ARG A 80 10.01 -20.54 -8.71
N LEU A 81 10.49 -19.80 -7.72
CA LEU A 81 9.61 -19.20 -6.72
C LEU A 81 8.81 -18.02 -7.28
N TYR A 82 9.34 -17.28 -8.24
CA TYR A 82 8.59 -16.27 -8.98
C TYR A 82 7.42 -16.89 -9.76
N LEU A 83 7.64 -18.01 -10.46
CA LEU A 83 6.59 -18.72 -11.17
C LEU A 83 5.54 -19.33 -10.23
N PHE A 84 5.95 -19.83 -9.06
CA PHE A 84 5.02 -20.22 -8.01
C PHE A 84 4.17 -19.03 -7.55
N GLY A 85 4.79 -17.89 -7.28
CA GLY A 85 4.10 -16.64 -6.94
C GLY A 85 3.12 -16.20 -8.04
N THR A 86 3.55 -16.26 -9.30
CA THR A 86 2.70 -15.93 -10.45
C THR A 86 1.49 -16.89 -10.54
N ALA A 87 1.70 -18.19 -10.32
CA ALA A 87 0.62 -19.17 -10.29
C ALA A 87 -0.36 -18.89 -9.13
N ALA A 88 0.13 -18.58 -7.92
CA ALA A 88 -0.71 -18.19 -6.80
C ALA A 88 -1.50 -16.90 -7.10
N PHE A 89 -0.87 -15.91 -7.73
CA PHE A 89 -1.54 -14.67 -8.15
C PHE A 89 -2.67 -14.93 -9.16
N VAL A 90 -2.42 -15.78 -10.17
CA VAL A 90 -3.43 -16.18 -11.17
C VAL A 90 -4.57 -16.98 -10.55
N ILE A 91 -4.26 -17.96 -9.71
CA ILE A 91 -5.28 -18.77 -9.02
C ILE A 91 -6.12 -17.88 -8.11
N GLY A 92 -5.50 -17.00 -7.31
CA GLY A 92 -6.21 -16.05 -6.45
C GLY A 92 -7.07 -15.09 -7.26
N SER A 93 -6.58 -14.59 -8.41
CA SER A 93 -7.36 -13.77 -9.34
C SER A 93 -8.55 -14.53 -9.91
N ALA A 94 -8.38 -15.78 -10.31
CA ALA A 94 -9.47 -16.62 -10.82
C ALA A 94 -10.54 -16.89 -9.74
N ILE A 95 -10.12 -17.23 -8.50
CA ILE A 95 -11.03 -17.39 -7.36
C ILE A 95 -11.80 -16.09 -7.12
N SER A 96 -11.13 -14.93 -7.12
CA SER A 96 -11.76 -13.62 -6.91
C SER A 96 -12.74 -13.27 -8.03
N ALA A 97 -12.39 -13.53 -9.30
CA ALA A 97 -13.27 -13.28 -10.45
C ALA A 97 -14.54 -14.13 -10.43
N LEU A 98 -14.46 -15.35 -9.91
CA LEU A 98 -15.55 -16.33 -9.85
C LEU A 98 -16.25 -16.37 -8.48
N ALA A 99 -15.90 -15.48 -7.56
CA ALA A 99 -16.41 -15.50 -6.19
C ALA A 99 -17.95 -15.38 -6.16
N PRO A 100 -18.63 -16.35 -5.52
CA PRO A 100 -20.08 -16.31 -5.33
C PRO A 100 -20.49 -15.46 -4.12
N ASP A 101 -19.56 -15.22 -3.20
CA ASP A 101 -19.75 -14.44 -1.98
C ASP A 101 -18.47 -13.71 -1.57
N ILE A 102 -18.59 -12.82 -0.60
CA ILE A 102 -17.48 -12.00 -0.11
C ILE A 102 -16.38 -12.82 0.59
N GLY A 103 -16.72 -13.93 1.24
CA GLY A 103 -15.76 -14.80 1.92
C GLY A 103 -14.81 -15.47 0.93
N VAL A 104 -15.35 -15.97 -0.17
CA VAL A 104 -14.55 -16.55 -1.28
C VAL A 104 -13.70 -15.47 -1.95
N LEU A 105 -14.24 -14.25 -2.11
CA LEU A 105 -13.46 -13.11 -2.62
C LEU A 105 -12.27 -12.81 -1.70
N ILE A 106 -12.48 -12.69 -0.37
CA ILE A 106 -11.43 -12.44 0.62
C ILE A 106 -10.35 -13.54 0.57
N LEU A 107 -10.76 -14.80 0.47
CA LEU A 107 -9.83 -15.92 0.32
C LEU A 107 -9.02 -15.82 -0.97
N GLY A 108 -9.66 -15.54 -2.10
CA GLY A 108 -8.99 -15.32 -3.38
C GLY A 108 -7.97 -14.18 -3.30
N ARG A 109 -8.33 -13.09 -2.64
CA ARG A 109 -7.45 -11.94 -2.37
C ARG A 109 -6.23 -12.32 -1.50
N ALA A 110 -6.42 -13.13 -0.47
CA ALA A 110 -5.31 -13.62 0.36
C ALA A 110 -4.34 -14.48 -0.46
N VAL A 111 -4.85 -15.41 -1.28
CA VAL A 111 -4.03 -16.25 -2.18
C VAL A 111 -3.29 -15.38 -3.21
N GLN A 112 -3.96 -14.40 -3.79
CA GLN A 112 -3.38 -13.43 -4.71
C GLN A 112 -2.27 -12.61 -4.04
N GLY A 113 -2.46 -12.23 -2.77
CA GLY A 113 -1.48 -11.53 -1.94
C GLY A 113 -0.19 -12.34 -1.75
N VAL A 114 -0.29 -13.65 -1.48
CA VAL A 114 0.90 -14.54 -1.43
C VAL A 114 1.69 -14.44 -2.73
N GLY A 115 0.99 -14.48 -3.86
CA GLY A 115 1.60 -14.35 -5.19
C GLY A 115 2.29 -13.02 -5.40
N SER A 116 1.64 -11.92 -5.01
CA SER A 116 2.18 -10.56 -5.16
C SER A 116 3.45 -10.33 -4.33
N GLY A 117 3.50 -10.88 -3.10
CA GLY A 117 4.69 -10.82 -2.24
C GLY A 117 5.91 -11.50 -2.87
N ALA A 118 5.73 -12.69 -3.46
CA ALA A 118 6.79 -13.39 -4.17
C ALA A 118 7.22 -12.64 -5.45
N MET A 119 6.26 -12.22 -6.26
CA MET A 119 6.53 -11.53 -7.53
C MET A 119 7.26 -10.20 -7.29
N GLY A 120 6.80 -9.38 -6.36
CA GLY A 120 7.38 -8.07 -6.08
C GLY A 120 8.84 -8.13 -5.64
N THR A 121 9.18 -9.05 -4.75
CA THR A 121 10.54 -9.19 -4.22
C THR A 121 11.49 -9.87 -5.21
N LEU A 122 11.04 -10.91 -5.91
CA LEU A 122 11.90 -11.72 -6.76
C LEU A 122 12.13 -11.11 -8.14
N ALA A 123 11.16 -10.39 -8.70
CA ALA A 123 11.30 -9.78 -10.04
C ALA A 123 12.45 -8.79 -10.10
N LEU A 124 12.51 -7.83 -9.15
CA LEU A 124 13.61 -6.86 -9.12
C LEU A 124 14.95 -7.53 -8.85
N ALA A 125 14.99 -8.52 -7.95
CA ALA A 125 16.22 -9.27 -7.66
C ALA A 125 16.75 -10.03 -8.87
N MET A 126 15.86 -10.63 -9.68
CA MET A 126 16.25 -11.28 -10.94
C MET A 126 16.74 -10.28 -11.98
N LEU A 127 16.05 -9.14 -12.13
CA LEU A 127 16.45 -8.08 -13.07
C LEU A 127 17.83 -7.53 -12.74
N VAL A 128 18.10 -7.22 -11.46
CA VAL A 128 19.41 -6.73 -11.01
C VAL A 128 20.52 -7.75 -11.28
N ALA A 129 20.22 -9.05 -11.11
CA ALA A 129 21.20 -10.11 -11.39
C ALA A 129 21.53 -10.26 -12.89
N MET A 130 20.64 -9.83 -13.79
CA MET A 130 20.79 -9.98 -15.24
C MET A 130 21.45 -8.78 -15.94
N VAL A 131 21.55 -7.60 -15.28
CA VAL A 131 22.13 -6.39 -15.87
C VAL A 131 23.57 -6.13 -15.39
N ALA A 132 24.35 -5.35 -16.16
CA ALA A 132 25.65 -4.89 -15.72
C ALA A 132 25.49 -3.89 -14.56
N GLN A 133 26.50 -3.82 -13.68
CA GLN A 133 26.44 -2.97 -12.49
C GLN A 133 26.25 -1.47 -12.84
N ALA A 134 26.79 -1.03 -13.98
CA ALA A 134 26.61 0.32 -14.48
C ALA A 134 25.16 0.65 -14.89
N ASP A 135 24.37 -0.37 -15.26
CA ASP A 135 22.98 -0.19 -15.72
C ASP A 135 21.95 -0.31 -14.58
N ILE A 136 22.35 -0.73 -13.38
CA ILE A 136 21.45 -0.89 -12.22
C ILE A 136 20.67 0.39 -11.91
N PRO A 137 21.26 1.60 -11.88
CA PRO A 137 20.49 2.82 -11.59
C PRO A 137 19.39 3.09 -12.63
N LYS A 138 19.67 2.83 -13.91
CA LYS A 138 18.70 2.96 -15.00
C LYS A 138 17.56 1.94 -14.86
N LEU A 139 17.89 0.70 -14.52
CA LEU A 139 16.93 -0.36 -14.26
C LEU A 139 15.98 -0.01 -13.09
N ILE A 140 16.53 0.47 -11.96
CA ILE A 140 15.75 0.87 -10.80
C ILE A 140 14.82 2.04 -11.15
N GLY A 141 15.31 3.03 -11.93
CA GLY A 141 14.48 4.13 -12.42
C GLY A 141 13.31 3.65 -13.27
N MET A 142 13.56 2.73 -14.19
CA MET A 142 12.52 2.13 -15.03
C MET A 142 11.53 1.30 -14.21
N TRP A 143 12.01 0.50 -13.24
CA TRP A 143 11.18 -0.27 -12.32
C TRP A 143 10.26 0.63 -11.49
N THR A 144 10.79 1.71 -10.94
CA THR A 144 10.00 2.71 -10.20
C THR A 144 8.93 3.33 -11.10
N ALA A 145 9.25 3.64 -12.36
CA ALA A 145 8.28 4.17 -13.33
C ALA A 145 7.16 3.16 -13.62
N VAL A 146 7.45 1.86 -13.71
CA VAL A 146 6.44 0.79 -13.89
C VAL A 146 5.51 0.72 -12.69
N VAL A 147 6.05 0.69 -11.47
CA VAL A 147 5.25 0.62 -10.23
C VAL A 147 4.39 1.86 -10.06
N SER A 148 4.96 3.05 -10.28
CA SER A 148 4.22 4.31 -10.18
C SER A 148 3.17 4.44 -11.29
N GLY A 149 3.49 3.99 -12.50
CA GLY A 149 2.55 3.96 -13.63
C GLY A 149 1.36 3.04 -13.36
N ALA A 150 1.58 1.88 -12.75
CA ALA A 150 0.52 0.96 -12.35
C ALA A 150 -0.42 1.61 -11.32
N ALA A 151 0.14 2.23 -10.29
CA ALA A 151 -0.64 2.95 -9.28
C ALA A 151 -1.43 4.11 -9.89
N ALA A 152 -0.83 4.84 -10.85
CA ALA A 152 -1.48 5.98 -11.51
C ALA A 152 -2.63 5.55 -12.43
N LEU A 153 -2.41 4.53 -13.25
CA LEU A 153 -3.39 4.07 -14.23
C LEU A 153 -4.50 3.20 -13.63
N GLY A 154 -4.27 2.67 -12.42
CA GLY A 154 -5.19 1.74 -11.77
C GLY A 154 -6.62 2.24 -11.67
N PRO A 155 -6.90 3.39 -11.06
CA PRO A 155 -8.27 3.89 -10.94
C PRO A 155 -8.95 4.12 -12.29
N LEU A 156 -8.20 4.59 -13.29
CA LEU A 156 -8.73 4.82 -14.64
C LEU A 156 -9.07 3.50 -15.36
N ILE A 157 -8.12 2.56 -15.36
CA ILE A 157 -8.31 1.22 -15.96
C ILE A 157 -9.42 0.48 -15.20
N GLY A 158 -9.41 0.54 -13.86
CA GLY A 158 -10.42 -0.08 -13.02
C GLY A 158 -11.81 0.47 -13.28
N GLY A 159 -11.94 1.79 -13.31
CA GLY A 159 -13.20 2.46 -13.62
C GLY A 159 -13.75 2.07 -14.98
N GLY A 160 -12.88 1.99 -16.00
CA GLY A 160 -13.24 1.52 -17.33
C GLY A 160 -13.70 0.06 -17.34
N LEU A 161 -12.95 -0.83 -16.71
CA LEU A 161 -13.29 -2.27 -16.62
C LEU A 161 -14.60 -2.49 -15.88
N VAL A 162 -14.77 -1.86 -14.70
CA VAL A 162 -15.97 -2.00 -13.87
C VAL A 162 -17.21 -1.49 -14.62
N THR A 163 -17.09 -0.34 -15.31
CA THR A 163 -18.20 0.24 -16.07
C THR A 163 -18.59 -0.59 -17.29
N ALA A 164 -17.59 -1.13 -18.03
CA ALA A 164 -17.85 -1.84 -19.28
C ALA A 164 -18.21 -3.32 -19.09
N PHE A 165 -17.59 -3.99 -18.11
CA PHE A 165 -17.65 -5.45 -17.98
C PHE A 165 -18.02 -5.92 -16.56
N GLY A 166 -18.11 -5.01 -15.58
CA GLY A 166 -18.34 -5.32 -14.18
C GLY A 166 -17.05 -5.60 -13.38
N TRP A 167 -17.18 -5.60 -12.05
CA TRP A 167 -16.04 -5.70 -11.13
C TRP A 167 -15.23 -7.00 -11.24
N ARG A 168 -15.84 -8.10 -11.65
CA ARG A 168 -15.16 -9.40 -11.82
C ARG A 168 -14.00 -9.34 -12.83
N TRP A 169 -14.13 -8.49 -13.84
CA TRP A 169 -13.09 -8.30 -14.86
C TRP A 169 -11.84 -7.59 -14.35
N VAL A 170 -11.92 -6.92 -13.20
CA VAL A 170 -10.74 -6.42 -12.49
C VAL A 170 -9.75 -7.55 -12.17
N PHE A 171 -10.27 -8.72 -11.82
CA PHE A 171 -9.48 -9.92 -11.58
C PHE A 171 -9.27 -10.75 -12.84
N GLY A 172 -10.27 -10.83 -13.71
CA GLY A 172 -10.21 -11.60 -14.96
C GLY A 172 -9.07 -11.15 -15.88
N ILE A 173 -8.81 -9.84 -15.96
CA ILE A 173 -7.71 -9.29 -16.77
C ILE A 173 -6.34 -9.79 -16.31
N ASN A 174 -6.14 -9.99 -14.99
CA ASN A 174 -4.90 -10.52 -14.44
C ASN A 174 -4.63 -11.94 -14.95
N VAL A 175 -5.66 -12.78 -15.01
CA VAL A 175 -5.56 -14.15 -15.52
C VAL A 175 -5.10 -14.16 -16.98
N ILE A 176 -5.74 -13.33 -17.82
CA ILE A 176 -5.43 -13.23 -19.25
C ILE A 176 -4.01 -12.73 -19.47
N LEU A 177 -3.63 -11.62 -18.84
CA LEU A 177 -2.32 -11.02 -19.05
C LEU A 177 -1.19 -11.88 -18.48
N MET A 178 -1.41 -12.53 -17.33
CA MET A 178 -0.41 -13.46 -16.77
C MET A 178 -0.25 -14.72 -17.59
N ALA A 179 -1.29 -15.21 -18.26
CA ALA A 179 -1.18 -16.31 -19.21
C ALA A 179 -0.21 -15.99 -20.37
N LEU A 180 -0.07 -14.71 -20.73
CA LEU A 180 0.93 -14.26 -21.72
C LEU A 180 2.32 -14.06 -21.09
N VAL A 181 2.40 -13.63 -19.83
CA VAL A 181 3.68 -13.37 -19.12
C VAL A 181 4.39 -14.67 -18.76
N ILE A 182 3.69 -15.70 -18.29
CA ILE A 182 4.27 -16.95 -17.83
C ILE A 182 5.17 -17.61 -18.91
N PRO A 183 4.72 -17.82 -20.16
CA PRO A 183 5.57 -18.37 -21.23
C PRO A 183 6.81 -17.55 -21.50
N LEU A 184 6.70 -16.20 -21.45
CA LEU A 184 7.84 -15.31 -21.65
C LEU A 184 8.87 -15.46 -20.53
N VAL A 185 8.43 -15.54 -19.27
CA VAL A 185 9.33 -15.79 -18.13
C VAL A 185 10.00 -17.16 -18.24
N LEU A 186 9.23 -18.20 -18.63
CA LEU A 186 9.76 -19.55 -18.82
C LEU A 186 10.83 -19.63 -19.92
N LYS A 187 10.70 -18.84 -20.97
CA LYS A 187 11.62 -18.86 -22.11
C LYS A 187 12.83 -17.96 -21.91
N GLU A 188 12.62 -16.73 -21.42
CA GLU A 188 13.59 -15.66 -21.49
C GLU A 188 14.34 -15.39 -20.16
N VAL A 189 13.74 -15.72 -19.00
CA VAL A 189 14.41 -15.54 -17.72
C VAL A 189 15.26 -16.78 -17.41
N PRO A 190 16.59 -16.63 -17.25
CA PRO A 190 17.46 -17.75 -16.95
C PRO A 190 17.07 -18.45 -15.63
N SER A 191 17.20 -19.76 -15.57
CA SER A 191 17.11 -20.48 -14.30
C SER A 191 18.38 -20.25 -13.48
N ASP A 192 18.21 -20.11 -12.16
CA ASP A 192 19.35 -19.98 -11.25
C ASP A 192 20.22 -21.22 -11.30
N SER A 193 21.54 -21.03 -11.34
CA SER A 193 22.50 -22.12 -11.19
C SER A 193 22.49 -22.61 -9.73
N GLN A 194 22.88 -23.88 -9.51
CA GLN A 194 23.02 -24.41 -8.15
C GLN A 194 24.08 -23.63 -7.33
N ALA A 195 25.07 -23.05 -8.01
CA ALA A 195 26.13 -22.24 -7.39
C ALA A 195 25.63 -20.89 -6.85
N ASP A 196 24.51 -20.36 -7.37
CA ASP A 196 23.95 -19.08 -6.93
C ASP A 196 23.02 -19.21 -5.71
N ARG A 197 22.72 -20.44 -5.30
CA ARG A 197 21.81 -20.71 -4.17
C ARG A 197 22.52 -20.49 -2.84
N LYS A 198 21.92 -19.65 -2.02
CA LYS A 198 22.40 -19.36 -0.67
C LYS A 198 21.59 -20.21 0.32
N ASN A 199 22.19 -21.23 0.92
CA ASN A 199 21.57 -22.01 2.00
C ASN A 199 21.46 -21.19 3.29
N LYS A 200 20.66 -20.09 3.27
CA LYS A 200 20.39 -19.30 4.47
C LYS A 200 19.06 -19.74 5.09
N PRO A 201 19.02 -19.99 6.40
CA PRO A 201 17.74 -20.28 7.07
C PRO A 201 16.79 -19.10 6.96
N VAL A 202 15.53 -19.39 6.64
CA VAL A 202 14.44 -18.39 6.54
C VAL A 202 13.77 -18.29 7.89
N ASP A 203 13.55 -17.07 8.38
CA ASP A 203 12.83 -16.84 9.63
C ASP A 203 11.32 -16.97 9.42
N ILE A 204 10.86 -18.23 9.30
CA ILE A 204 9.43 -18.54 9.14
C ILE A 204 8.62 -18.11 10.38
N PHE A 205 9.23 -18.25 11.59
CA PHE A 205 8.55 -17.87 12.81
C PHE A 205 8.32 -16.34 12.89
N GLY A 206 9.33 -15.54 12.56
CA GLY A 206 9.20 -14.09 12.50
C GLY A 206 8.15 -13.64 11.47
N ALA A 207 8.11 -14.31 10.30
CA ALA A 207 7.09 -14.04 9.27
C ALA A 207 5.68 -14.38 9.74
N ALA A 208 5.48 -15.54 10.35
CA ALA A 208 4.19 -15.94 10.91
C ALA A 208 3.72 -14.97 12.01
N LEU A 209 4.62 -14.56 12.89
CA LEU A 209 4.32 -13.62 13.96
C LEU A 209 3.94 -12.24 13.43
N LEU A 210 4.63 -11.76 12.38
CA LEU A 210 4.28 -10.52 11.68
C LEU A 210 2.88 -10.61 11.05
N THR A 211 2.58 -11.72 10.37
CA THR A 211 1.26 -11.97 9.77
C THR A 211 0.16 -11.94 10.83
N VAL A 212 0.36 -12.68 11.93
CA VAL A 212 -0.60 -12.72 13.04
C VAL A 212 -0.78 -11.33 13.66
N ALA A 213 0.29 -10.58 13.87
CA ALA A 213 0.21 -9.22 14.40
C ALA A 213 -0.62 -8.31 13.49
N MET A 214 -0.37 -8.34 12.17
CA MET A 214 -1.10 -7.52 11.20
C MET A 214 -2.59 -7.89 11.14
N ILE A 215 -2.92 -9.20 11.13
CA ILE A 215 -4.29 -9.67 11.14
C ILE A 215 -5.01 -9.21 12.41
N LEU A 216 -4.41 -9.40 13.58
CA LEU A 216 -5.03 -9.05 14.86
C LEU A 216 -5.28 -7.54 14.99
N ILE A 217 -4.31 -6.69 14.62
CA ILE A 217 -4.48 -5.23 14.67
C ILE A 217 -5.58 -4.80 13.69
N ALA A 218 -5.54 -5.31 12.44
CA ALA A 218 -6.55 -4.97 11.44
C ALA A 218 -7.96 -5.42 11.88
N THR A 219 -8.11 -6.63 12.42
CA THR A 219 -9.39 -7.16 12.90
C THR A 219 -9.94 -6.31 14.06
N GLY A 220 -9.11 -6.02 15.06
CA GLY A 220 -9.56 -5.21 16.19
C GLY A 220 -10.01 -3.81 15.77
N MET A 221 -9.27 -3.17 14.84
CA MET A 221 -9.67 -1.86 14.32
C MET A 221 -10.93 -1.92 13.46
N SER A 222 -11.15 -3.01 12.70
CA SER A 222 -12.36 -3.19 11.89
C SER A 222 -13.61 -3.44 12.74
N PHE A 223 -13.47 -3.92 13.98
CA PHE A 223 -14.62 -4.11 14.89
C PHE A 223 -15.24 -2.78 15.36
N LEU A 224 -14.54 -1.65 15.21
CA LEU A 224 -15.09 -0.32 15.52
C LEU A 224 -16.32 0.07 14.68
N GLU A 225 -16.60 -0.67 13.62
CA GLU A 225 -17.86 -0.52 12.85
C GLU A 225 -19.10 -0.90 13.68
N ASN A 226 -19.01 -1.96 14.52
CA ASN A 226 -20.14 -2.57 15.20
C ASN A 226 -20.05 -2.50 16.72
N TYR A 227 -18.92 -2.08 17.27
CA TYR A 227 -18.63 -2.06 18.71
C TYR A 227 -18.06 -0.71 19.12
N GLN A 228 -18.32 -0.30 20.36
CA GLN A 228 -17.78 0.94 20.91
C GLN A 228 -16.26 0.86 21.09
N PHE A 229 -15.62 2.02 21.01
CA PHE A 229 -14.15 2.13 21.20
C PHE A 229 -13.66 1.57 22.55
N THR A 230 -14.52 1.50 23.56
CA THR A 230 -14.22 0.96 24.89
C THR A 230 -14.41 -0.55 25.01
N ASP A 231 -15.01 -1.20 24.01
CA ASP A 231 -15.32 -2.62 24.08
C ASP A 231 -14.06 -3.51 24.04
N PRO A 232 -13.96 -4.52 24.91
CA PRO A 232 -12.85 -5.47 24.90
C PRO A 232 -12.67 -6.21 23.57
N VAL A 233 -13.77 -6.41 22.81
CA VAL A 233 -13.74 -7.05 21.50
C VAL A 233 -12.87 -6.28 20.52
N VAL A 234 -12.79 -4.94 20.63
CA VAL A 234 -11.92 -4.08 19.82
C VAL A 234 -10.47 -4.18 20.30
N TRP A 235 -10.26 -3.98 21.61
CA TRP A 235 -8.90 -3.83 22.15
C TRP A 235 -8.15 -5.12 22.39
N LEU A 236 -8.84 -6.23 22.63
CA LEU A 236 -8.18 -7.51 22.85
C LEU A 236 -7.36 -7.97 21.62
N PRO A 237 -7.91 -7.97 20.39
CA PRO A 237 -7.10 -8.27 19.22
C PRO A 237 -5.97 -7.24 18.99
N VAL A 238 -6.22 -5.94 19.18
CA VAL A 238 -5.18 -4.90 19.05
C VAL A 238 -4.05 -5.13 20.06
N ALA A 239 -4.38 -5.38 21.33
CA ALA A 239 -3.39 -5.64 22.38
C ALA A 239 -2.58 -6.92 22.10
N LEU A 240 -3.23 -8.00 21.66
CA LEU A 240 -2.57 -9.23 21.24
C LEU A 240 -1.68 -9.02 20.02
N GLY A 241 -2.12 -8.22 19.05
CA GLY A 241 -1.33 -7.84 17.89
C GLY A 241 -0.09 -7.02 18.28
N LEU A 242 -0.23 -6.04 19.17
CA LEU A 242 0.90 -5.26 19.71
C LEU A 242 1.85 -6.14 20.54
N LEU A 243 1.32 -7.09 21.30
CA LEU A 243 2.14 -8.09 22.00
C LEU A 243 2.93 -8.94 21.00
N ALA A 244 2.31 -9.39 19.91
CA ALA A 244 2.99 -10.13 18.85
C ALA A 244 4.10 -9.29 18.19
N VAL A 245 3.89 -7.98 17.96
CA VAL A 245 4.96 -7.05 17.52
C VAL A 245 6.08 -6.97 18.54
N GLY A 246 5.77 -6.89 19.83
CA GLY A 246 6.76 -6.89 20.92
C GLY A 246 7.59 -8.20 20.96
N ILE A 247 6.92 -9.36 20.83
CA ILE A 247 7.59 -10.67 20.74
C ILE A 247 8.46 -10.73 19.47
N LEU A 248 7.94 -10.29 18.32
CA LEU A 248 8.70 -10.19 17.07
C LEU A 248 9.95 -9.34 17.26
N ALA A 249 9.84 -8.17 17.86
CA ALA A 249 10.98 -7.27 18.11
C ALA A 249 12.05 -7.93 19.01
N THR A 250 11.65 -8.68 20.04
CA THR A 250 12.59 -9.38 20.91
C THR A 250 13.21 -10.60 20.23
N GLN A 251 12.43 -11.37 19.48
CA GLN A 251 12.89 -12.53 18.72
C GLN A 251 13.88 -12.11 17.63
N GLN A 252 13.58 -11.04 16.89
CA GLN A 252 14.44 -10.52 15.83
C GLN A 252 15.80 -10.05 16.36
N ARG A 253 15.86 -9.46 17.57
CA ARG A 253 17.13 -9.07 18.21
C ARG A 253 18.02 -10.27 18.57
N ARG A 254 17.43 -11.45 18.79
CA ARG A 254 18.12 -12.68 19.17
C ARG A 254 18.34 -13.62 17.98
N SER A 255 17.67 -13.38 16.88
CA SER A 255 17.75 -14.21 15.68
C SER A 255 19.11 -14.11 15.02
N LYS A 256 19.67 -15.26 14.62
CA LYS A 256 20.91 -15.32 13.80
C LYS A 256 20.68 -14.81 12.37
N ASN A 257 19.43 -14.83 11.89
CA ASN A 257 19.02 -14.38 10.56
C ASN A 257 17.77 -13.52 10.69
N PRO A 258 17.89 -12.30 11.23
CA PRO A 258 16.73 -11.43 11.42
C PRO A 258 16.13 -11.01 10.07
N LEU A 259 14.81 -10.84 10.05
CA LEU A 259 14.08 -10.28 8.91
C LEU A 259 14.59 -8.89 8.54
N THR A 260 15.15 -8.18 9.52
CA THR A 260 15.57 -6.79 9.39
C THR A 260 16.80 -6.50 10.26
N ASP A 261 17.70 -5.63 9.78
CA ASP A 261 18.83 -5.12 10.55
C ASP A 261 18.36 -4.08 11.59
N TRP A 262 18.12 -4.55 12.81
CA TRP A 262 17.66 -3.71 13.92
C TRP A 262 18.66 -2.64 14.35
N ALA A 263 19.95 -2.84 14.12
CA ALA A 263 20.95 -1.83 14.40
C ALA A 263 20.81 -0.66 13.43
N ALA A 264 20.57 -0.95 12.17
CA ALA A 264 20.33 0.07 11.14
C ALA A 264 19.05 0.88 11.41
N ILE A 265 17.96 0.23 11.85
CA ILE A 265 16.67 0.92 12.09
C ILE A 265 16.76 1.96 13.21
N ARG A 266 17.66 1.78 14.19
CA ARG A 266 17.82 2.69 15.33
C ARG A 266 18.61 3.95 15.03
N VAL A 267 19.23 4.01 13.85
CA VAL A 267 20.03 5.18 13.44
C VAL A 267 19.08 6.33 13.07
N ALA A 268 19.26 7.49 13.70
CA ALA A 268 18.54 8.70 13.28
C ALA A 268 18.93 9.07 11.84
N PRO A 269 17.98 9.44 10.95
CA PRO A 269 16.57 9.80 11.20
C PRO A 269 15.58 8.67 10.90
N ILE A 270 15.98 7.39 10.82
CA ILE A 270 15.16 6.29 10.30
C ILE A 270 13.82 6.12 11.05
N PRO A 271 13.77 6.09 12.41
CA PRO A 271 12.48 5.93 13.09
C PRO A 271 11.46 7.01 12.71
N ALA A 272 11.92 8.27 12.63
CA ALA A 272 11.06 9.38 12.27
C ALA A 272 10.59 9.30 10.81
N THR A 273 11.45 8.93 9.86
CA THR A 273 11.07 8.74 8.45
C THR A 273 10.05 7.62 8.30
N LEU A 274 10.23 6.50 9.00
CA LEU A 274 9.30 5.37 8.96
C LEU A 274 7.94 5.73 9.58
N THR A 275 7.91 6.48 10.68
CA THR A 275 6.67 6.97 11.27
C THR A 275 5.90 7.87 10.31
N ILE A 276 6.57 8.81 9.66
CA ILE A 276 5.93 9.69 8.67
C ILE A 276 5.46 8.88 7.46
N MET A 277 6.21 7.85 7.05
CA MET A 277 5.80 6.97 5.96
C MET A 277 4.52 6.20 6.31
N VAL A 278 4.38 5.73 7.55
CA VAL A 278 3.13 5.12 8.04
C VAL A 278 1.98 6.12 7.92
N ILE A 279 2.16 7.35 8.41
CA ILE A 279 1.13 8.38 8.38
C ILE A 279 0.68 8.70 6.93
N LEU A 280 1.63 8.90 6.01
CA LEU A 280 1.32 9.19 4.60
C LEU A 280 0.62 8.01 3.91
N GLY A 281 1.06 6.77 4.18
CA GLY A 281 0.43 5.58 3.64
C GLY A 281 -0.98 5.35 4.19
N MET A 282 -1.20 5.62 5.49
CA MET A 282 -2.53 5.58 6.11
C MET A 282 -3.50 6.53 5.42
N VAL A 283 -3.08 7.76 5.14
CA VAL A 283 -3.91 8.73 4.42
C VAL A 283 -4.21 8.26 3.00
N LEU A 284 -3.19 7.81 2.28
CA LEU A 284 -3.38 7.36 0.89
C LEU A 284 -4.46 6.28 0.78
N PHE A 285 -4.31 5.19 1.51
CA PHE A 285 -5.19 4.04 1.37
C PHE A 285 -6.54 4.21 2.10
N GLY A 286 -6.52 4.84 3.28
CA GLY A 286 -7.74 5.08 4.04
C GLY A 286 -8.66 6.10 3.36
N ALA A 287 -8.12 7.25 2.91
CA ALA A 287 -8.92 8.24 2.19
C ALA A 287 -9.42 7.72 0.85
N MET A 288 -8.60 6.91 0.13
CA MET A 288 -9.00 6.35 -1.16
C MET A 288 -10.24 5.45 -1.03
N LEU A 289 -10.31 4.60 -0.01
CA LEU A 289 -11.48 3.75 0.26
C LEU A 289 -12.73 4.60 0.50
N GLN A 290 -12.66 5.56 1.44
CA GLN A 290 -13.80 6.39 1.82
C GLN A 290 -14.30 7.24 0.65
N LEU A 291 -13.38 7.82 -0.12
CA LEU A 291 -13.72 8.65 -1.29
C LEU A 291 -14.36 7.82 -2.41
N MET A 292 -13.95 6.55 -2.60
CA MET A 292 -14.58 5.69 -3.60
C MET A 292 -16.03 5.37 -3.24
N LEU A 293 -16.31 5.05 -1.98
CA LEU A 293 -17.66 4.81 -1.49
C LEU A 293 -18.50 6.09 -1.57
N LEU A 294 -17.96 7.22 -1.12
CA LEU A 294 -18.62 8.52 -1.16
C LEU A 294 -19.01 8.93 -2.59
N THR A 295 -18.06 8.89 -3.52
CA THR A 295 -18.28 9.35 -4.89
C THR A 295 -19.25 8.47 -5.67
N GLN A 296 -19.24 7.15 -5.47
CA GLN A 296 -20.11 6.24 -6.19
C GLN A 296 -21.48 6.06 -5.52
N ASN A 297 -21.52 5.88 -4.20
CA ASN A 297 -22.76 5.53 -3.50
C ASN A 297 -23.60 6.74 -3.07
N VAL A 298 -22.95 7.90 -2.80
CA VAL A 298 -23.65 9.12 -2.37
C VAL A 298 -23.76 10.13 -3.51
N LEU A 299 -22.63 10.43 -4.20
CA LEU A 299 -22.64 11.40 -5.30
C LEU A 299 -23.12 10.78 -6.62
N GLY A 300 -23.33 9.46 -6.67
CA GLY A 300 -23.87 8.76 -7.84
C GLY A 300 -22.95 8.71 -9.06
N PHE A 301 -21.62 8.88 -8.86
CA PHE A 301 -20.68 8.79 -9.97
C PHE A 301 -20.57 7.37 -10.48
N THR A 302 -20.46 7.22 -11.79
CA THR A 302 -20.11 5.93 -12.38
C THR A 302 -18.69 5.52 -11.94
N PRO A 303 -18.37 4.22 -11.92
CA PRO A 303 -17.01 3.76 -11.60
C PRO A 303 -15.92 4.42 -12.46
N LEU A 304 -16.23 4.68 -13.74
CA LEU A 304 -15.32 5.39 -14.64
C LEU A 304 -15.05 6.83 -14.18
N ILE A 305 -16.10 7.58 -13.83
CA ILE A 305 -15.95 8.97 -13.36
C ILE A 305 -15.17 8.98 -12.03
N ALA A 306 -15.52 8.11 -11.10
CA ALA A 306 -14.79 7.97 -9.84
C ALA A 306 -13.30 7.60 -10.08
N GLY A 307 -13.02 6.74 -11.05
CA GLY A 307 -11.67 6.40 -11.48
C GLY A 307 -10.90 7.60 -12.07
N VAL A 308 -11.54 8.40 -12.94
CA VAL A 308 -10.96 9.63 -13.49
C VAL A 308 -10.66 10.65 -12.41
N VAL A 309 -11.56 10.85 -11.47
CA VAL A 309 -11.36 11.75 -10.33
C VAL A 309 -10.17 11.32 -9.49
N SER A 310 -10.07 10.03 -9.18
CA SER A 310 -8.97 9.45 -8.39
C SER A 310 -7.63 9.46 -9.12
N PHE A 311 -7.66 9.43 -10.44
CA PHE A 311 -6.46 9.57 -11.27
C PHE A 311 -5.71 10.87 -10.98
N GLY A 312 -6.41 11.93 -10.52
CA GLY A 312 -5.78 13.17 -10.07
C GLY A 312 -4.71 12.95 -9.00
N THR A 313 -4.99 12.12 -7.97
CA THR A 313 -4.02 11.76 -6.93
C THR A 313 -2.81 11.02 -7.51
N SER A 314 -3.06 10.00 -8.30
CA SER A 314 -2.02 9.15 -8.86
C SER A 314 -1.13 9.90 -9.86
N LEU A 315 -1.73 10.74 -10.70
CA LEU A 315 -1.00 11.56 -11.66
C LEU A 315 -0.02 12.51 -10.96
N MET A 316 -0.49 13.23 -9.96
CA MET A 316 0.36 14.18 -9.22
C MET A 316 1.42 13.46 -8.39
N LEU A 317 1.11 12.29 -7.82
CA LEU A 317 2.12 11.46 -7.15
C LEU A 317 3.26 11.10 -8.12
N VAL A 318 2.95 10.67 -9.34
CA VAL A 318 3.96 10.33 -10.36
C VAL A 318 4.76 11.56 -10.80
N VAL A 319 4.11 12.71 -10.99
CA VAL A 319 4.76 13.96 -11.42
C VAL A 319 5.72 14.49 -10.36
N PHE A 320 5.33 14.46 -9.08
CA PHE A 320 6.13 15.05 -8.01
C PHE A 320 7.16 14.11 -7.40
N SER A 321 6.99 12.78 -7.51
CA SER A 321 7.96 11.80 -7.00
C SER A 321 9.39 12.00 -7.48
N PRO A 322 9.69 12.23 -8.78
CA PRO A 322 11.06 12.49 -9.25
C PRO A 322 11.58 13.89 -8.89
N ILE A 323 10.69 14.82 -8.53
CA ILE A 323 11.04 16.18 -8.13
C ILE A 323 11.49 16.21 -6.66
N SER A 324 10.87 15.39 -5.82
CA SER A 324 11.11 15.33 -4.37
C SER A 324 12.60 15.15 -3.99
N PRO A 325 13.37 14.19 -4.54
CA PRO A 325 14.80 14.06 -4.21
C PRO A 325 15.63 15.28 -4.63
N LYS A 326 15.26 15.94 -5.74
CA LYS A 326 15.95 17.17 -6.21
C LYS A 326 15.71 18.35 -5.26
N VAL A 327 14.50 18.50 -4.77
CA VAL A 327 14.14 19.50 -3.76
C VAL A 327 14.81 19.18 -2.44
N MET A 328 14.78 17.92 -2.00
CA MET A 328 15.43 17.45 -0.79
C MET A 328 16.95 17.74 -0.79
N ALA A 329 17.62 17.60 -1.92
CA ALA A 329 19.05 17.93 -2.05
C ALA A 329 19.34 19.43 -1.83
N LYS A 330 18.37 20.33 -2.10
CA LYS A 330 18.52 21.78 -1.95
C LYS A 330 18.14 22.29 -0.56
N ILE A 331 16.99 21.86 -0.03
CA ILE A 331 16.43 22.40 1.21
C ILE A 331 16.48 21.44 2.40
N GLY A 332 16.90 20.18 2.17
CA GLY A 332 17.01 19.15 3.21
C GLY A 332 15.78 18.26 3.35
N LEU A 333 15.94 17.19 4.14
CA LEU A 333 14.92 16.17 4.34
C LEU A 333 13.67 16.71 5.07
N GLY A 334 13.86 17.39 6.20
CA GLY A 334 12.76 17.90 7.03
C GLY A 334 11.84 18.86 6.26
N PRO A 335 12.36 19.96 5.68
CA PRO A 335 11.53 20.90 4.92
C PRO A 335 10.81 20.25 3.72
N THR A 336 11.48 19.36 2.97
CA THR A 336 10.84 18.66 1.84
C THR A 336 9.68 17.80 2.31
N THR A 337 9.87 17.06 3.40
CA THR A 337 8.82 16.22 4.00
C THR A 337 7.66 17.09 4.51
N SER A 338 7.95 18.21 5.18
CA SER A 338 6.92 19.15 5.65
C SER A 338 6.07 19.71 4.51
N ILE A 339 6.70 20.11 3.39
CA ILE A 339 5.97 20.58 2.20
C ILE A 339 5.01 19.49 1.72
N GLY A 340 5.48 18.23 1.63
CA GLY A 340 4.64 17.10 1.25
C GLY A 340 3.46 16.91 2.19
N LEU A 341 3.68 16.97 3.50
CA LEU A 341 2.63 16.82 4.52
C LEU A 341 1.63 17.99 4.46
N PHE A 342 2.06 19.25 4.34
CA PHE A 342 1.14 20.38 4.25
C PHE A 342 0.31 20.38 2.95
N LEU A 343 0.88 19.98 1.82
CA LEU A 343 0.12 19.81 0.57
C LEU A 343 -0.91 18.69 0.71
N THR A 344 -0.54 17.56 1.34
CA THR A 344 -1.46 16.46 1.64
C THR A 344 -2.61 16.91 2.53
N ALA A 345 -2.31 17.67 3.60
CA ALA A 345 -3.31 18.25 4.49
C ALA A 345 -4.23 19.22 3.75
N GLY A 346 -3.69 20.09 2.89
CA GLY A 346 -4.47 21.00 2.04
C GLY A 346 -5.47 20.26 1.15
N GLY A 347 -5.03 19.15 0.53
CA GLY A 347 -5.91 18.28 -0.25
C GLY A 347 -7.01 17.66 0.62
N LEU A 348 -6.68 17.15 1.83
CA LEU A 348 -7.67 16.58 2.75
C LEU A 348 -8.70 17.62 3.23
N PHE A 349 -8.26 18.85 3.57
CA PHE A 349 -9.17 19.91 3.95
C PHE A 349 -10.07 20.34 2.79
N GLY A 350 -9.53 20.39 1.57
CA GLY A 350 -10.34 20.64 0.38
C GLY A 350 -11.38 19.52 0.13
N LEU A 351 -10.99 18.26 0.26
CA LEU A 351 -11.92 17.12 0.18
C LEU A 351 -12.96 17.13 1.31
N ALA A 352 -12.62 17.71 2.46
CA ALA A 352 -13.55 17.90 3.59
C ALA A 352 -14.60 19.02 3.36
N THR A 353 -14.55 19.74 2.25
CA THR A 353 -15.58 20.71 1.84
C THR A 353 -16.55 20.15 0.78
N ILE A 354 -16.44 18.88 0.42
CA ILE A 354 -17.32 18.23 -0.55
C ILE A 354 -18.78 18.27 -0.06
N THR A 355 -19.67 18.59 -0.98
CA THR A 355 -21.13 18.57 -0.81
C THR A 355 -21.76 17.71 -1.89
N VAL A 356 -23.06 17.44 -1.79
CA VAL A 356 -23.81 16.69 -2.83
C VAL A 356 -23.81 17.37 -4.20
N SER A 357 -23.55 18.69 -4.25
CA SER A 357 -23.47 19.46 -5.50
C SER A 357 -22.06 19.62 -6.05
N THR A 358 -21.03 19.08 -5.35
CA THR A 358 -19.65 19.22 -5.77
C THR A 358 -19.38 18.47 -7.08
N THR A 359 -18.74 19.14 -8.02
CA THR A 359 -18.48 18.59 -9.35
C THR A 359 -17.27 17.68 -9.40
N PRO A 360 -17.21 16.69 -10.33
CA PRO A 360 -16.05 15.81 -10.48
C PRO A 360 -14.70 16.54 -10.64
N PRO A 361 -14.58 17.64 -11.43
CA PRO A 361 -13.32 18.38 -11.54
C PRO A 361 -12.84 19.02 -10.23
N GLU A 362 -13.76 19.48 -9.37
CA GLU A 362 -13.42 20.05 -8.05
C GLU A 362 -12.83 18.98 -7.14
N ILE A 363 -13.47 17.80 -7.06
CA ILE A 363 -12.95 16.67 -6.27
C ILE A 363 -11.60 16.24 -6.82
N MET A 364 -11.45 16.15 -8.16
CA MET A 364 -10.19 15.80 -8.81
C MET A 364 -9.08 16.81 -8.46
N ALA A 365 -9.38 18.10 -8.38
CA ALA A 365 -8.41 19.13 -8.02
C ALA A 365 -7.88 18.93 -6.58
N TRP A 366 -8.76 18.67 -5.62
CA TRP A 366 -8.35 18.39 -4.23
C TRP A 366 -7.60 17.06 -4.10
N MET A 367 -8.03 16.02 -4.81
CA MET A 367 -7.30 14.75 -4.89
C MET A 367 -5.92 14.93 -5.54
N ALA A 368 -5.80 15.78 -6.55
CA ALA A 368 -4.53 16.12 -7.18
C ALA A 368 -3.59 16.85 -6.20
N LEU A 369 -4.11 17.78 -5.41
CA LEU A 369 -3.32 18.48 -4.37
C LEU A 369 -2.82 17.48 -3.30
N MET A 370 -3.68 16.57 -2.83
CA MET A 370 -3.29 15.49 -1.92
C MET A 370 -2.20 14.61 -2.55
N GLY A 371 -2.37 14.24 -3.83
CA GLY A 371 -1.40 13.44 -4.58
C GLY A 371 -0.05 14.12 -4.77
N ALA A 372 -0.03 15.44 -4.99
CA ALA A 372 1.20 16.23 -5.03
C ALA A 372 1.96 16.17 -3.70
N GLY A 373 1.23 16.28 -2.58
CA GLY A 373 1.80 16.15 -1.25
C GLY A 373 2.40 14.78 -0.99
N LEU A 374 1.69 13.71 -1.33
CA LEU A 374 2.17 12.34 -1.24
C LEU A 374 3.39 12.10 -2.14
N GLY A 375 3.39 12.67 -3.36
CA GLY A 375 4.51 12.62 -4.31
C GLY A 375 5.76 13.35 -3.83
N PHE A 376 5.62 14.36 -2.98
CA PHE A 376 6.76 14.98 -2.29
C PHE A 376 7.19 14.19 -1.06
N GLY A 377 6.26 13.81 -0.19
CA GLY A 377 6.53 13.24 1.12
C GLY A 377 7.10 11.83 1.06
N MET A 378 6.44 10.90 0.35
CA MET A 378 6.83 9.49 0.34
C MET A 378 8.25 9.22 -0.19
N PRO A 379 8.68 9.79 -1.35
CA PRO A 379 10.04 9.62 -1.83
C PRO A 379 11.08 10.26 -0.91
N ALA A 380 10.76 11.42 -0.31
CA ALA A 380 11.68 12.09 0.61
C ALA A 380 11.99 11.22 1.83
N VAL A 381 10.95 10.70 2.51
CA VAL A 381 11.15 9.84 3.69
C VAL A 381 11.81 8.51 3.34
N SER A 382 11.49 7.91 2.20
CA SER A 382 12.13 6.69 1.72
C SER A 382 13.62 6.92 1.42
N ALA A 383 13.95 8.00 0.71
CA ALA A 383 15.34 8.38 0.41
C ALA A 383 16.10 8.75 1.70
N GLY A 384 15.44 9.43 2.64
CA GLY A 384 16.03 9.76 3.95
C GLY A 384 16.38 8.51 4.77
N ALA A 385 15.51 7.50 4.80
CA ALA A 385 15.76 6.24 5.47
C ALA A 385 16.90 5.45 4.78
N MET A 386 16.89 5.35 3.44
CA MET A 386 17.92 4.65 2.69
C MET A 386 19.28 5.35 2.74
N GLY A 387 19.30 6.68 2.75
CA GLY A 387 20.54 7.48 2.83
C GLY A 387 21.21 7.47 4.21
N ALA A 388 20.52 6.98 5.24
CA ALA A 388 21.04 6.92 6.61
C ALA A 388 21.77 5.62 6.96
N VAL A 389 21.76 4.62 6.06
CA VAL A 389 22.37 3.29 6.29
C VAL A 389 23.57 3.03 5.37
N PRO A 390 24.53 2.20 5.80
CA PRO A 390 25.59 1.71 4.94
C PRO A 390 25.05 0.92 3.73
N ARG A 391 25.84 0.86 2.66
CA ARG A 391 25.45 0.16 1.41
C ARG A 391 25.10 -1.31 1.62
N GLU A 392 25.76 -1.97 2.57
CA GLU A 392 25.53 -3.38 2.92
C GLU A 392 24.13 -3.63 3.50
N SER A 393 23.54 -2.62 4.16
CA SER A 393 22.22 -2.68 4.80
C SER A 393 21.07 -2.18 3.92
N LEU A 394 21.35 -1.66 2.72
CA LEU A 394 20.32 -1.11 1.81
C LEU A 394 19.23 -2.14 1.46
N GLY A 395 19.61 -3.40 1.25
CA GLY A 395 18.65 -4.47 0.97
C GLY A 395 17.69 -4.71 2.14
N ALA A 396 18.21 -4.75 3.36
CA ALA A 396 17.41 -4.94 4.57
C ALA A 396 16.45 -3.75 4.80
N ILE A 397 16.94 -2.51 4.67
CA ILE A 397 16.10 -1.33 4.88
C ILE A 397 15.04 -1.16 3.79
N SER A 398 15.34 -1.50 2.53
CA SER A 398 14.34 -1.45 1.44
C SER A 398 13.23 -2.47 1.65
N GLY A 399 13.55 -3.68 2.11
CA GLY A 399 12.55 -4.68 2.50
C GLY A 399 11.68 -4.20 3.67
N PHE A 400 12.30 -3.55 4.67
CA PHE A 400 11.57 -2.98 5.79
C PHE A 400 10.65 -1.82 5.37
N ILE A 401 11.10 -0.93 4.49
CA ILE A 401 10.27 0.13 3.89
C ILE A 401 9.06 -0.46 3.17
N ALA A 402 9.22 -1.53 2.38
CA ALA A 402 8.12 -2.19 1.70
C ALA A 402 7.12 -2.81 2.69
N MET A 403 7.61 -3.43 3.77
CA MET A 403 6.78 -3.95 4.85
C MET A 403 5.99 -2.82 5.54
N ILE A 404 6.63 -1.72 5.88
CA ILE A 404 6.00 -0.54 6.50
C ILE A 404 4.96 0.07 5.56
N ALA A 405 5.21 0.15 4.25
CA ALA A 405 4.24 0.64 3.28
C ALA A 405 2.96 -0.22 3.27
N SER A 406 3.10 -1.55 3.32
CA SER A 406 1.93 -2.45 3.39
C SER A 406 1.22 -2.36 4.74
N LEU A 407 1.96 -2.26 5.85
CA LEU A 407 1.38 -2.06 7.18
C LEU A 407 0.60 -0.73 7.24
N SER A 408 1.16 0.34 6.68
CA SER A 408 0.49 1.65 6.63
C SER A 408 -0.81 1.62 5.84
N ALA A 409 -0.88 0.83 4.77
CA ALA A 409 -2.11 0.63 4.00
C ALA A 409 -3.20 -0.05 4.84
N VAL A 410 -2.85 -1.14 5.53
CA VAL A 410 -3.78 -1.86 6.43
C VAL A 410 -4.27 -0.94 7.56
N LEU A 411 -3.33 -0.27 8.24
CA LEU A 411 -3.68 0.68 9.31
C LEU A 411 -4.54 1.84 8.78
N GLY A 412 -4.25 2.33 7.58
CA GLY A 412 -4.99 3.43 6.97
C GLY A 412 -6.44 3.08 6.71
N ILE A 413 -6.68 1.93 6.10
CA ILE A 413 -8.03 1.42 5.83
C ILE A 413 -8.79 1.23 7.16
N SER A 414 -8.16 0.61 8.16
CA SER A 414 -8.82 0.32 9.44
C SER A 414 -9.03 1.58 10.28
N VAL A 415 -7.99 2.40 10.48
CA VAL A 415 -8.06 3.57 11.38
C VAL A 415 -8.94 4.68 10.80
N LEU A 416 -8.77 5.03 9.52
CA LEU A 416 -9.61 6.06 8.91
C LEU A 416 -11.04 5.55 8.72
N GLY A 417 -11.22 4.25 8.44
CA GLY A 417 -12.52 3.61 8.44
C GLY A 417 -13.22 3.71 9.80
N ALA A 418 -12.51 3.44 10.89
CA ALA A 418 -13.03 3.56 12.25
C ALA A 418 -13.39 5.02 12.61
N ILE A 419 -12.53 5.98 12.28
CA ILE A 419 -12.83 7.41 12.51
C ILE A 419 -14.07 7.81 11.70
N SER A 420 -14.16 7.38 10.45
CA SER A 420 -15.33 7.63 9.60
C SER A 420 -16.58 7.01 10.19
N ALA A 421 -16.53 5.74 10.64
CA ALA A 421 -17.67 5.07 11.27
C ALA A 421 -18.20 5.83 12.49
N ILE A 422 -17.31 6.29 13.38
CA ILE A 422 -17.68 7.09 14.55
C ILE A 422 -18.37 8.40 14.14
N GLN A 423 -17.81 9.11 13.17
CA GLN A 423 -18.37 10.39 12.70
C GLN A 423 -19.73 10.16 12.00
N VAL A 424 -19.83 9.16 11.13
CA VAL A 424 -21.08 8.80 10.43
C VAL A 424 -22.17 8.40 11.43
N THR A 425 -21.84 7.62 12.45
CA THR A 425 -22.81 7.26 13.51
C THR A 425 -23.34 8.50 14.22
N HIS A 426 -22.46 9.40 14.62
CA HIS A 426 -22.84 10.64 15.29
C HIS A 426 -23.77 11.50 14.43
N GLU A 427 -23.44 11.68 13.13
CA GLU A 427 -24.29 12.45 12.21
C GLU A 427 -25.62 11.74 11.90
N TRP A 428 -25.61 10.41 11.83
CA TRP A 428 -26.81 9.62 11.63
C TRP A 428 -27.77 9.72 12.83
N GLU A 429 -27.29 9.55 14.04
CA GLU A 429 -28.07 9.71 15.27
C GLU A 429 -28.71 11.11 15.37
N ALA A 430 -27.97 12.16 14.94
CA ALA A 430 -28.47 13.53 14.93
C ALA A 430 -29.60 13.77 13.91
N THR A 431 -29.57 13.07 12.77
CA THR A 431 -30.50 13.32 11.64
C THR A 431 -31.62 12.31 11.55
N SER A 432 -31.48 11.12 12.14
CA SER A 432 -32.41 9.99 11.98
C SER A 432 -33.60 9.99 12.92
N SER A 433 -33.82 11.02 13.73
CA SER A 433 -34.87 11.09 14.74
C SER A 433 -36.30 10.86 14.20
N GLN A 434 -36.52 11.04 12.90
CA GLN A 434 -37.81 10.84 12.22
C GLN A 434 -37.85 9.53 11.39
N VAL A 435 -36.76 8.75 11.37
CA VAL A 435 -36.66 7.51 10.58
C VAL A 435 -37.11 6.33 11.45
N GLN A 436 -38.08 5.57 10.97
CA GLN A 436 -38.45 4.32 11.61
C GLN A 436 -37.32 3.31 11.49
N ASN A 437 -36.99 2.59 12.56
CA ASN A 437 -35.93 1.59 12.61
C ASN A 437 -34.52 2.14 12.31
N ALA A 438 -34.23 3.42 12.66
CA ALA A 438 -32.95 4.06 12.42
C ALA A 438 -31.75 3.22 12.92
N ASP A 439 -31.89 2.57 14.10
CA ASP A 439 -30.85 1.73 14.69
C ASP A 439 -30.48 0.54 13.79
N SER A 440 -31.46 -0.07 13.13
CA SER A 440 -31.20 -1.21 12.22
C SER A 440 -30.50 -0.81 10.93
N LEU A 441 -30.53 0.48 10.56
CA LEU A 441 -29.89 1.02 9.37
C LEU A 441 -28.47 1.53 9.63
N THR A 442 -28.07 1.71 10.89
CA THR A 442 -26.79 2.33 11.27
C THR A 442 -25.59 1.65 10.58
N SER A 443 -25.53 0.32 10.56
CA SER A 443 -24.42 -0.39 9.91
C SER A 443 -24.42 -0.20 8.39
N GLN A 444 -25.58 -0.09 7.76
CA GLN A 444 -25.69 0.19 6.33
C GLN A 444 -25.27 1.64 6.00
N VAL A 445 -25.63 2.59 6.87
CA VAL A 445 -25.18 3.99 6.72
C VAL A 445 -23.68 4.09 6.90
N ILE A 446 -23.09 3.48 7.93
CA ILE A 446 -21.64 3.45 8.17
C ILE A 446 -20.88 2.87 6.97
N SER A 447 -21.42 1.82 6.36
CA SER A 447 -20.80 1.20 5.19
C SER A 447 -21.01 1.98 3.88
N GLY A 448 -21.78 3.06 3.92
CA GLY A 448 -22.12 3.83 2.72
C GLY A 448 -23.04 3.07 1.76
N ALA A 449 -23.82 2.11 2.24
CA ALA A 449 -24.74 1.30 1.44
C ALA A 449 -26.03 2.07 1.05
N ILE A 450 -25.87 3.32 0.63
CA ILE A 450 -26.98 4.23 0.32
C ILE A 450 -27.92 3.72 -0.76
N PRO A 451 -27.42 3.10 -1.87
CA PRO A 451 -28.29 2.51 -2.89
C PRO A 451 -29.18 1.38 -2.36
N GLN A 452 -28.73 0.61 -1.37
CA GLN A 452 -29.50 -0.46 -0.71
C GLN A 452 -30.60 0.14 0.16
N ILE A 453 -30.27 1.14 0.99
CA ILE A 453 -31.23 1.88 1.82
C ILE A 453 -32.33 2.51 0.94
N LYS A 454 -31.97 3.06 -0.21
CA LYS A 454 -32.94 3.61 -1.17
C LYS A 454 -33.96 2.57 -1.66
N LYS A 455 -33.52 1.33 -1.86
CA LYS A 455 -34.38 0.22 -2.31
C LYS A 455 -35.29 -0.31 -1.20
N SER A 456 -34.81 -0.38 0.05
CA SER A 456 -35.55 -0.94 1.19
C SER A 456 -36.46 0.08 1.88
N GLU A 457 -35.96 1.31 2.09
CA GLU A 457 -36.58 2.33 2.95
C GLU A 457 -37.05 3.58 2.17
N GLY A 458 -36.78 3.65 0.87
CA GLY A 458 -37.19 4.73 0.00
C GLY A 458 -36.22 5.90 -0.11
N GLU A 459 -36.56 6.85 -0.98
CA GLU A 459 -35.70 7.99 -1.37
C GLU A 459 -35.37 8.91 -0.19
N GLN A 460 -36.37 9.23 0.64
CA GLN A 460 -36.21 10.20 1.73
C GLN A 460 -35.21 9.72 2.79
N THR A 461 -35.30 8.45 3.19
CA THR A 461 -34.37 7.83 4.13
C THR A 461 -32.95 7.75 3.53
N ALA A 462 -32.85 7.42 2.23
CA ALA A 462 -31.57 7.37 1.54
C ALA A 462 -30.87 8.74 1.44
N VAL A 463 -31.63 9.82 1.26
CA VAL A 463 -31.08 11.19 1.25
C VAL A 463 -30.52 11.55 2.62
N LEU A 464 -31.25 11.27 3.71
CA LEU A 464 -30.76 11.52 5.09
C LEU A 464 -29.51 10.67 5.38
N ALA A 465 -29.52 9.40 5.04
CA ALA A 465 -28.39 8.49 5.20
C ALA A 465 -27.17 8.94 4.37
N GLY A 466 -27.40 9.37 3.14
CA GLY A 466 -26.37 9.91 2.27
C GLY A 466 -25.73 11.18 2.81
N GLN A 467 -26.54 12.07 3.39
CA GLN A 467 -26.04 13.29 4.02
C GLN A 467 -25.20 12.97 5.28
N ALA A 468 -25.70 12.10 6.15
CA ALA A 468 -24.98 11.65 7.35
C ALA A 468 -23.63 10.97 6.98
N TYR A 469 -23.62 10.15 5.93
CA TYR A 469 -22.39 9.55 5.42
C TYR A 469 -21.41 10.60 4.88
N LEU A 470 -21.90 11.56 4.09
CA LEU A 470 -21.08 12.65 3.54
C LEU A 470 -20.43 13.47 4.67
N ASP A 471 -21.25 13.92 5.63
CA ASP A 471 -20.79 14.76 6.75
C ASP A 471 -19.82 13.99 7.66
N GLY A 472 -20.07 12.71 7.91
CA GLY A 472 -19.18 11.85 8.68
C GLY A 472 -17.83 11.60 7.99
N VAL A 473 -17.84 11.29 6.69
CA VAL A 473 -16.59 11.09 5.92
C VAL A 473 -15.80 12.40 5.84
N THR A 474 -16.44 13.53 5.55
CA THR A 474 -15.76 14.84 5.51
C THR A 474 -15.21 15.22 6.89
N GLY A 475 -15.92 14.89 7.98
CA GLY A 475 -15.44 15.02 9.36
C GLY A 475 -14.16 14.20 9.61
N ALA A 476 -14.15 12.94 9.18
CA ALA A 476 -12.98 12.07 9.28
C ALA A 476 -11.77 12.61 8.48
N LEU A 477 -12.00 13.14 7.28
CA LEU A 477 -10.95 13.77 6.46
C LEU A 477 -10.38 15.04 7.14
N ARG A 478 -11.22 15.84 7.83
CA ARG A 478 -10.75 16.99 8.64
C ARG A 478 -9.83 16.53 9.77
N ILE A 479 -10.23 15.49 10.51
CA ILE A 479 -9.43 14.92 11.60
C ILE A 479 -8.09 14.43 11.07
N ALA A 480 -8.09 13.68 9.96
CA ALA A 480 -6.87 13.23 9.29
C ALA A 480 -6.01 14.42 8.85
N GLY A 481 -6.61 15.47 8.27
CA GLY A 481 -5.94 16.70 7.87
C GLY A 481 -5.21 17.38 9.03
N VAL A 482 -5.86 17.51 10.19
CA VAL A 482 -5.24 18.06 11.41
C VAL A 482 -4.05 17.20 11.85
N GLY A 483 -4.19 15.87 11.88
CA GLY A 483 -3.09 14.95 12.20
C GLY A 483 -1.89 15.11 11.27
N ILE A 484 -2.13 15.31 9.98
CA ILE A 484 -1.08 15.55 8.97
C ILE A 484 -0.41 16.91 9.16
N VAL A 485 -1.15 17.96 9.51
CA VAL A 485 -0.56 19.28 9.83
C VAL A 485 0.36 19.17 11.03
N LEU A 486 -0.06 18.48 12.09
CA LEU A 486 0.78 18.25 13.28
C LEU A 486 2.05 17.47 12.92
N ALA A 487 1.93 16.40 12.12
CA ALA A 487 3.07 15.65 11.63
C ALA A 487 4.01 16.54 10.78
N GLY A 488 3.46 17.43 9.94
CA GLY A 488 4.21 18.39 9.14
C GLY A 488 4.99 19.39 9.99
N ALA A 489 4.37 19.92 11.02
CA ALA A 489 5.02 20.87 11.95
C ALA A 489 6.17 20.21 12.74
N ILE A 490 6.00 18.94 13.13
CA ILE A 490 6.99 18.20 13.91
C ILE A 490 8.09 17.61 13.02
N SER A 491 7.86 17.44 11.71
CA SER A 491 8.82 16.76 10.81
C SER A 491 10.14 17.53 10.66
N VAL A 492 10.13 18.86 10.65
CA VAL A 492 11.35 19.68 10.57
C VAL A 492 12.24 19.49 11.78
N PRO A 493 11.78 19.64 13.04
CA PRO A 493 12.62 19.40 14.19
C PRO A 493 13.08 17.95 14.32
N LEU A 494 12.26 16.97 13.91
CA LEU A 494 12.63 15.55 13.98
C LEU A 494 13.66 15.13 12.92
N LEU A 495 13.53 15.63 11.68
CA LEU A 495 14.37 15.23 10.55
C LEU A 495 15.54 16.20 10.29
N GLY A 496 15.54 17.38 10.93
CA GLY A 496 16.57 18.40 10.81
C GLY A 496 16.45 19.27 9.56
N LEU A 497 16.90 20.52 9.67
CA LEU A 497 16.94 21.52 8.58
C LEU A 497 17.96 21.17 7.48
N ARG A 498 19.03 20.47 7.84
CA ARG A 498 20.02 19.92 6.90
C ARG A 498 20.14 18.45 7.21
N GLY A 499 19.62 17.60 6.34
CA GLY A 499 19.95 16.18 6.39
C GLY A 499 21.47 16.09 6.41
N ARG A 500 22.05 15.67 7.53
CA ARG A 500 23.43 15.23 7.58
C ARG A 500 23.50 13.94 6.76
N VAL A 501 23.57 14.08 5.44
CA VAL A 501 24.24 13.09 4.60
C VAL A 501 25.69 13.15 5.08
N ARG A 502 26.01 12.31 6.05
CA ARG A 502 27.38 12.13 6.51
C ARG A 502 28.15 11.71 5.26
N LYS A 503 28.98 12.60 4.74
CA LYS A 503 30.01 12.24 3.76
C LYS A 503 30.88 11.18 4.43
N THR A 504 30.54 9.93 4.21
CA THR A 504 31.30 8.75 4.70
C THR A 504 32.67 8.67 4.02
N ASP A 505 32.93 9.54 3.04
CA ASP A 505 34.22 9.58 2.33
C ASP A 505 35.33 10.30 3.12
N GLU A 506 35.01 11.12 4.15
CA GLU A 506 36.05 11.77 4.94
C GLU A 506 36.56 10.93 6.13
N ALA A 507 35.82 9.89 6.55
CA ALA A 507 36.24 9.04 7.66
C ALA A 507 37.16 7.88 7.22
N LEU A 508 37.26 7.59 5.94
CA LEU A 508 38.13 6.55 5.38
C LEU A 508 39.52 7.05 4.96
N THR A 509 39.73 8.39 4.93
CA THR A 509 41.03 8.98 4.58
C THR A 509 41.91 9.32 5.80
N LEU A 510 41.42 9.09 7.03
CA LEU A 510 42.16 9.38 8.27
C LEU A 510 42.58 8.12 9.07
N ALA A 511 42.43 6.94 8.48
CA ALA A 511 43.07 5.74 9.02
C ALA A 511 44.36 5.49 8.23
N ASP A 512 45.46 6.14 8.66
CA ASP A 512 46.78 5.71 8.25
C ASP A 512 46.97 4.23 8.61
N PRO A 513 47.53 3.42 7.68
CA PRO A 513 47.83 2.03 8.00
C PRO A 513 48.89 1.98 9.14
N PRO A 514 48.79 1.04 10.06
CA PRO A 514 49.83 0.89 11.10
C PRO A 514 51.16 0.53 10.42
N GLU A 515 52.18 1.36 10.66
CA GLU A 515 53.57 1.03 10.35
C GLU A 515 53.94 -0.24 11.13
N TYR A 516 54.15 -1.32 10.37
CA TYR A 516 54.85 -2.50 10.92
C TYR A 516 56.36 -2.24 10.83
N SER A 517 56.94 -1.93 11.99
CA SER A 517 58.37 -2.06 12.23
C SER A 517 58.73 -3.45 12.74
#